data_5504014c76ee868191c4c46da70c26d1
#
_entry.id   5504014c76ee868191c4c46da70c26d1
#
_cell.length_a   1.000
_cell.length_b   1.000
_cell.length_c   1.000
_cell.angle_alpha   90.00
_cell.angle_beta   90.00
_cell.angle_gamma   90.00
#
_symmetry.space_group_name_H-M   'P 1'
#
loop_
_entity.id
_entity.type
_entity.pdbx_description
1 polymer ?
#
loop_
_entity_poly.entity_id
_entity_poly.type
_entity_poly.pdbx_seq_one_letter_code
_entity_poly.pdbx_strand_id
1 'polypeptide(L)'
;MRLAFSTLGVPGMPVDEVLRLAADSGFHGVELRAHPEEPVHPGLDRAARQRVAAQFAEAGLAPLSVAGYPRMAESGEDAPVLAEVRALLELAHDLGAPYARVFPGGGPDVAEGDANAVRRLRQAAVIAADLGVRVLLETHDSHATGADVTRVLSAVDHPGAGALWDVIHTWRGCEDPAETYRLLAPYLGYVQVKDIASREDLAPLAPGEGVLPLTEVADVLTRATDAQAGAGVEWLCWEYEKRWFPQARELPALLPGVRGHLLGLLAEAA
;
A
#
# COMPACT_ATOMS: atom_id res chain seq x y z
N MET A 1 6.10 9.33 -12.49
CA MET A 1 5.55 8.61 -11.31
C MET A 1 4.97 9.61 -10.32
N ARG A 2 3.82 9.33 -9.71
CA ARG A 2 3.17 10.16 -8.69
C ARG A 2 3.63 9.74 -7.30
N LEU A 3 3.76 10.69 -6.37
CA LEU A 3 4.16 10.42 -4.99
C LEU A 3 2.97 10.53 -4.03
N ALA A 4 2.86 9.59 -3.12
CA ALA A 4 1.93 9.61 -1.99
C ALA A 4 2.67 9.32 -0.68
N PHE A 5 2.05 9.61 0.46
CA PHE A 5 2.48 9.09 1.76
C PHE A 5 1.31 8.48 2.52
N SER A 6 1.63 7.59 3.47
CA SER A 6 0.64 6.93 4.32
C SER A 6 0.33 7.74 5.58
N THR A 7 -0.96 7.79 5.95
CA THR A 7 -1.39 8.38 7.25
C THR A 7 -0.89 7.60 8.46
N LEU A 8 -0.28 6.43 8.29
CA LEU A 8 0.44 5.73 9.34
C LEU A 8 1.54 6.60 9.98
N GLY A 9 2.08 7.55 9.19
CA GLY A 9 3.09 8.50 9.63
C GLY A 9 2.56 9.70 10.42
N VAL A 10 1.25 9.93 10.44
CA VAL A 10 0.57 11.03 11.15
C VAL A 10 -0.69 10.51 11.88
N PRO A 11 -0.52 9.59 12.86
CA PRO A 11 -1.64 8.89 13.50
C PRO A 11 -2.66 9.87 14.10
N GLY A 12 -3.94 9.67 13.77
CA GLY A 12 -5.05 10.46 14.30
C GLY A 12 -5.15 11.89 13.77
N MET A 13 -4.30 12.30 12.82
CA MET A 13 -4.35 13.65 12.24
C MET A 13 -5.66 13.85 11.46
N PRO A 14 -6.39 14.97 11.66
CA PRO A 14 -7.59 15.27 10.88
C PRO A 14 -7.32 15.29 9.35
N VAL A 15 -8.31 14.86 8.57
CA VAL A 15 -8.16 14.70 7.11
C VAL A 15 -7.77 16.01 6.43
N ASP A 16 -8.37 17.14 6.83
CA ASP A 16 -8.04 18.46 6.27
C ASP A 16 -6.59 18.89 6.55
N GLU A 17 -6.04 18.51 7.71
CA GLU A 17 -4.64 18.76 8.06
C GLU A 17 -3.69 17.86 7.24
N VAL A 18 -4.04 16.57 7.06
CA VAL A 18 -3.29 15.65 6.21
C VAL A 18 -3.24 16.16 4.76
N LEU A 19 -4.39 16.60 4.22
CA LEU A 19 -4.47 17.10 2.85
C LEU A 19 -3.67 18.39 2.66
N ARG A 20 -3.75 19.33 3.62
CA ARG A 20 -2.93 20.54 3.60
C ARG A 20 -1.44 20.19 3.63
N LEU A 21 -1.05 19.28 4.51
CA LEU A 21 0.34 18.80 4.60
C LEU A 21 0.83 18.17 3.28
N ALA A 22 0.00 17.35 2.63
CA ALA A 22 0.30 16.76 1.33
C ALA A 22 0.47 17.82 0.23
N ALA A 23 -0.47 18.76 0.15
CA ALA A 23 -0.45 19.84 -0.85
C ALA A 23 0.79 20.75 -0.67
N ASP A 24 1.04 21.22 0.56
CA ASP A 24 2.16 22.11 0.88
C ASP A 24 3.52 21.44 0.61
N SER A 25 3.60 20.11 0.76
CA SER A 25 4.80 19.33 0.50
C SER A 25 4.89 18.82 -0.95
N GLY A 26 3.90 19.10 -1.81
CA GLY A 26 3.87 18.73 -3.22
C GLY A 26 3.70 17.24 -3.49
N PHE A 27 3.08 16.50 -2.58
CA PHE A 27 2.62 15.13 -2.82
C PHE A 27 1.32 15.14 -3.64
N HIS A 28 1.05 14.05 -4.35
CA HIS A 28 -0.06 13.95 -5.28
C HIS A 28 -1.26 13.18 -4.71
N GLY A 29 -1.06 12.46 -3.61
CA GLY A 29 -2.08 11.64 -2.98
C GLY A 29 -1.68 11.16 -1.59
N VAL A 30 -2.61 10.46 -0.96
CA VAL A 30 -2.47 9.94 0.40
C VAL A 30 -3.01 8.52 0.45
N GLU A 31 -2.27 7.63 1.09
CA GLU A 31 -2.77 6.33 1.52
C GLU A 31 -3.41 6.49 2.91
N LEU A 32 -4.63 6.02 3.05
CA LEU A 32 -5.41 6.15 4.28
C LEU A 32 -5.37 4.86 5.09
N ARG A 33 -4.70 4.89 6.24
CA ARG A 33 -4.82 3.80 7.22
C ARG A 33 -6.26 3.73 7.72
N ALA A 34 -6.93 2.59 7.48
CA ALA A 34 -8.32 2.37 7.88
C ALA A 34 -8.40 1.56 9.17
N HIS A 35 -8.45 2.24 10.30
CA HIS A 35 -8.56 1.64 11.63
C HIS A 35 -9.52 2.45 12.50
N PRO A 36 -10.28 1.84 13.44
CA PRO A 36 -11.24 2.58 14.29
C PRO A 36 -10.65 3.75 15.09
N GLU A 37 -9.33 3.77 15.29
CA GLU A 37 -8.62 4.86 15.96
C GLU A 37 -8.27 6.04 15.03
N GLU A 38 -8.51 5.89 13.72
CA GLU A 38 -8.18 6.90 12.72
C GLU A 38 -9.43 7.69 12.28
N PRO A 39 -9.25 8.91 11.76
CA PRO A 39 -10.36 9.70 11.21
C PRO A 39 -11.10 9.00 10.06
N VAL A 40 -10.41 8.11 9.32
CA VAL A 40 -11.00 7.34 8.22
C VAL A 40 -11.03 5.87 8.59
N HIS A 41 -12.23 5.29 8.67
CA HIS A 41 -12.41 3.89 9.03
C HIS A 41 -13.75 3.33 8.46
N PRO A 42 -13.91 2.01 8.32
CA PRO A 42 -15.12 1.42 7.73
C PRO A 42 -16.42 1.75 8.47
N GLY A 43 -16.36 2.11 9.76
CA GLY A 43 -17.51 2.51 10.57
C GLY A 43 -18.04 3.92 10.31
N LEU A 44 -17.43 4.70 9.42
CA LEU A 44 -17.95 6.02 9.02
C LEU A 44 -19.30 5.88 8.34
N ASP A 45 -20.24 6.76 8.70
CA ASP A 45 -21.51 6.87 8.00
C ASP A 45 -21.33 7.50 6.60
N ARG A 46 -22.37 7.39 5.78
CA ARG A 46 -22.36 7.89 4.40
C ARG A 46 -22.01 9.38 4.32
N ALA A 47 -22.54 10.19 5.22
CA ALA A 47 -22.30 11.63 5.20
C ALA A 47 -20.85 11.97 5.54
N ALA A 48 -20.23 11.24 6.48
CA ALA A 48 -18.83 11.36 6.81
C ALA A 48 -17.92 10.96 5.64
N ARG A 49 -18.22 9.82 4.97
CA ARG A 49 -17.48 9.36 3.76
C ARG A 49 -17.56 10.41 2.64
N GLN A 50 -18.74 10.96 2.39
CA GLN A 50 -18.94 12.02 1.39
C GLN A 50 -18.14 13.30 1.72
N ARG A 51 -18.06 13.68 3.01
CA ARG A 51 -17.23 14.84 3.41
C ARG A 51 -15.75 14.58 3.15
N VAL A 52 -15.24 13.39 3.48
CA VAL A 52 -13.85 13.02 3.19
C VAL A 52 -13.56 13.06 1.69
N ALA A 53 -14.44 12.46 0.88
CA ALA A 53 -14.29 12.49 -0.59
C ALA A 53 -14.29 13.91 -1.15
N ALA A 54 -15.18 14.78 -0.64
CA ALA A 54 -15.22 16.19 -1.03
C ALA A 54 -13.93 16.93 -0.65
N GLN A 55 -13.36 16.69 0.54
CA GLN A 55 -12.10 17.30 0.97
C GLN A 55 -10.94 16.92 0.03
N PHE A 56 -10.84 15.65 -0.40
CA PHE A 56 -9.85 15.22 -1.39
C PHE A 56 -10.03 15.92 -2.73
N ALA A 57 -11.27 16.02 -3.22
CA ALA A 57 -11.58 16.68 -4.47
C ALA A 57 -11.26 18.19 -4.43
N GLU A 58 -11.60 18.89 -3.36
CA GLU A 58 -11.30 20.31 -3.13
C GLU A 58 -9.79 20.56 -3.04
N ALA A 59 -9.04 19.66 -2.42
CA ALA A 59 -7.58 19.75 -2.33
C ALA A 59 -6.87 19.39 -3.65
N GLY A 60 -7.55 18.79 -4.63
CA GLY A 60 -6.95 18.29 -5.86
C GLY A 60 -5.99 17.12 -5.64
N LEU A 61 -6.16 16.37 -4.55
CA LEU A 61 -5.33 15.24 -4.17
C LEU A 61 -6.07 13.91 -4.37
N ALA A 62 -5.33 12.84 -4.63
CA ALA A 62 -5.91 11.51 -4.78
C ALA A 62 -5.94 10.74 -3.45
N PRO A 63 -7.07 10.11 -3.07
CA PRO A 63 -7.06 9.03 -2.10
C PRO A 63 -6.48 7.79 -2.79
N LEU A 64 -5.19 7.50 -2.56
CA LEU A 64 -4.49 6.42 -3.28
C LEU A 64 -5.07 5.04 -2.92
N SER A 65 -5.21 4.78 -1.66
CA SER A 65 -5.63 3.47 -1.14
C SER A 65 -6.25 3.61 0.24
N VAL A 66 -7.14 2.69 0.57
CA VAL A 66 -7.61 2.46 1.93
C VAL A 66 -6.91 1.21 2.47
N ALA A 67 -5.96 1.42 3.39
CA ALA A 67 -5.10 0.36 3.92
C ALA A 67 -5.73 -0.25 5.17
N GLY A 68 -6.35 -1.43 5.02
CA GLY A 68 -7.05 -2.15 6.10
C GLY A 68 -6.25 -3.31 6.68
N TYR A 69 -6.86 -4.05 7.59
CA TYR A 69 -6.23 -5.11 8.37
C TYR A 69 -6.77 -6.54 8.14
N PRO A 70 -7.74 -6.79 7.22
CA PRO A 70 -8.18 -8.16 6.97
C PRO A 70 -7.00 -9.06 6.57
N ARG A 71 -6.98 -10.30 7.09
CA ARG A 71 -5.93 -11.27 6.88
C ARG A 71 -6.42 -12.41 6.00
N MET A 72 -6.01 -12.39 4.74
CA MET A 72 -6.56 -13.28 3.72
C MET A 72 -6.12 -14.73 3.85
N ALA A 73 -4.90 -14.98 4.37
CA ALA A 73 -4.33 -16.31 4.55
C ALA A 73 -4.53 -16.91 5.95
N GLU A 74 -5.12 -16.14 6.89
CA GLU A 74 -5.36 -16.61 8.25
C GLU A 74 -6.26 -17.84 8.27
N SER A 75 -5.99 -18.77 9.19
CA SER A 75 -6.87 -19.92 9.42
C SER A 75 -8.23 -19.50 10.00
N GLY A 76 -9.26 -20.29 9.79
CA GLY A 76 -10.60 -20.04 10.31
C GLY A 76 -11.64 -19.74 9.23
N GLU A 77 -12.81 -19.29 9.68
CA GLU A 77 -13.98 -19.07 8.81
C GLU A 77 -13.78 -17.89 7.86
N ASP A 78 -14.32 -18.01 6.65
CA ASP A 78 -14.21 -16.95 5.64
C ASP A 78 -15.16 -15.78 5.89
N ALA A 79 -16.33 -16.04 6.44
CA ALA A 79 -17.39 -15.04 6.54
C ALA A 79 -17.00 -13.77 7.32
N PRO A 80 -16.32 -13.83 8.48
CA PRO A 80 -15.86 -12.65 9.18
C PRO A 80 -14.84 -11.84 8.36
N VAL A 81 -13.83 -12.51 7.77
CA VAL A 81 -12.79 -11.86 6.97
C VAL A 81 -13.40 -11.18 5.74
N LEU A 82 -14.30 -11.86 5.03
CA LEU A 82 -14.98 -11.31 3.86
C LEU A 82 -15.90 -10.14 4.20
N ALA A 83 -16.52 -10.14 5.38
CA ALA A 83 -17.31 -9.00 5.85
C ALA A 83 -16.43 -7.76 6.08
N GLU A 84 -15.25 -7.91 6.68
CA GLU A 84 -14.29 -6.83 6.87
C GLU A 84 -13.75 -6.31 5.52
N VAL A 85 -13.40 -7.22 4.60
CA VAL A 85 -12.94 -6.86 3.24
C VAL A 85 -14.02 -6.09 2.49
N ARG A 86 -15.27 -6.54 2.55
CA ARG A 86 -16.40 -5.82 1.92
C ARG A 86 -16.53 -4.40 2.46
N ALA A 87 -16.52 -4.24 3.78
CA ALA A 87 -16.63 -2.92 4.40
C ALA A 87 -15.46 -1.99 4.01
N LEU A 88 -14.27 -2.55 3.84
CA LEU A 88 -13.09 -1.83 3.38
C LEU A 88 -13.21 -1.40 1.90
N LEU A 89 -13.69 -2.30 1.03
CA LEU A 89 -13.92 -2.02 -0.39
C LEU A 89 -15.01 -0.97 -0.60
N GLU A 90 -16.11 -1.05 0.17
CA GLU A 90 -17.17 -0.04 0.15
C GLU A 90 -16.65 1.34 0.61
N LEU A 91 -15.78 1.38 1.63
CA LEU A 91 -15.13 2.61 2.05
C LEU A 91 -14.25 3.17 0.93
N ALA A 92 -13.41 2.34 0.32
CA ALA A 92 -12.55 2.77 -0.80
C ALA A 92 -13.37 3.33 -1.97
N HIS A 93 -14.44 2.63 -2.37
CA HIS A 93 -15.38 3.09 -3.39
C HIS A 93 -15.98 4.47 -3.06
N ASP A 94 -16.53 4.63 -1.84
CA ASP A 94 -17.18 5.85 -1.40
C ASP A 94 -16.22 7.06 -1.33
N LEU A 95 -14.93 6.79 -1.09
CA LEU A 95 -13.89 7.83 -1.08
C LEU A 95 -13.28 8.10 -2.47
N GLY A 96 -13.56 7.29 -3.47
CA GLY A 96 -12.94 7.35 -4.79
C GLY A 96 -11.51 6.82 -4.83
N ALA A 97 -11.11 5.98 -3.84
CA ALA A 97 -9.82 5.33 -3.83
C ALA A 97 -9.80 4.11 -4.77
N PRO A 98 -8.83 3.99 -5.69
CA PRO A 98 -8.78 2.87 -6.64
C PRO A 98 -8.38 1.55 -5.98
N TYR A 99 -7.82 1.59 -4.78
CA TYR A 99 -7.28 0.42 -4.11
C TYR A 99 -7.76 0.27 -2.67
N ALA A 100 -7.87 -0.98 -2.24
CA ALA A 100 -8.01 -1.37 -0.84
C ALA A 100 -6.94 -2.42 -0.51
N ARG A 101 -6.09 -2.17 0.48
CA ARG A 101 -5.02 -3.07 0.87
C ARG A 101 -5.47 -4.04 1.95
N VAL A 102 -5.07 -5.30 1.82
CA VAL A 102 -5.26 -6.38 2.79
C VAL A 102 -3.94 -7.11 3.06
N PHE A 103 -3.82 -7.73 4.24
CA PHE A 103 -2.67 -8.53 4.61
C PHE A 103 -2.82 -10.01 4.25
N PRO A 104 -1.73 -10.75 4.07
CA PRO A 104 -1.78 -12.22 4.07
C PRO A 104 -2.07 -12.78 5.47
N GLY A 105 -1.20 -12.58 6.45
CA GLY A 105 -1.42 -12.97 7.85
C GLY A 105 -1.61 -14.46 8.08
N GLY A 106 -0.99 -15.32 7.27
CA GLY A 106 -1.08 -16.78 7.38
C GLY A 106 -0.23 -17.36 8.52
N GLY A 107 -0.56 -18.59 8.91
CA GLY A 107 0.21 -19.38 9.84
C GLY A 107 1.43 -20.06 9.19
N PRO A 108 2.06 -21.01 9.90
CA PRO A 108 3.27 -21.71 9.41
C PRO A 108 2.99 -22.72 8.27
N ASP A 109 1.74 -23.15 8.08
CA ASP A 109 1.37 -24.00 6.95
C ASP A 109 1.11 -23.14 5.71
N VAL A 110 2.11 -23.08 4.83
CA VAL A 110 2.06 -22.27 3.61
C VAL A 110 0.94 -22.74 2.68
N ALA A 111 0.71 -24.04 2.56
CA ALA A 111 -0.31 -24.58 1.65
C ALA A 111 -1.73 -24.23 2.13
N GLU A 112 -1.98 -24.29 3.44
CA GLU A 112 -3.23 -23.82 4.04
C GLU A 112 -3.41 -22.32 3.85
N GLY A 113 -2.37 -21.53 4.11
CA GLY A 113 -2.39 -20.08 3.93
C GLY A 113 -2.70 -19.68 2.49
N ASP A 114 -2.04 -20.27 1.51
CA ASP A 114 -2.30 -20.06 0.09
C ASP A 114 -3.75 -20.40 -0.28
N ALA A 115 -4.25 -21.56 0.17
CA ALA A 115 -5.62 -22.01 -0.12
C ALA A 115 -6.67 -21.04 0.46
N ASN A 116 -6.44 -20.55 1.68
CA ASN A 116 -7.30 -19.55 2.33
C ASN A 116 -7.28 -18.23 1.57
N ALA A 117 -6.09 -17.72 1.26
CA ALA A 117 -5.91 -16.46 0.52
C ALA A 117 -6.58 -16.53 -0.87
N VAL A 118 -6.32 -17.58 -1.64
CA VAL A 118 -6.93 -17.76 -2.98
C VAL A 118 -8.46 -17.80 -2.89
N ARG A 119 -9.01 -18.57 -1.97
CA ARG A 119 -10.47 -18.72 -1.81
C ARG A 119 -11.15 -17.41 -1.45
N ARG A 120 -10.56 -16.63 -0.53
CA ARG A 120 -11.10 -15.34 -0.07
C ARG A 120 -10.88 -14.25 -1.11
N LEU A 121 -9.68 -14.16 -1.72
CA LEU A 121 -9.40 -13.16 -2.75
C LEU A 121 -10.25 -13.34 -4.00
N ARG A 122 -10.59 -14.55 -4.41
CA ARG A 122 -11.53 -14.78 -5.51
C ARG A 122 -12.88 -14.13 -5.26
N GLN A 123 -13.40 -14.25 -4.04
CA GLN A 123 -14.68 -13.63 -3.67
C GLN A 123 -14.53 -12.11 -3.54
N ALA A 124 -13.46 -11.64 -2.88
CA ALA A 124 -13.17 -10.22 -2.72
C ALA A 124 -12.97 -9.51 -4.07
N ALA A 125 -12.30 -10.15 -5.02
CA ALA A 125 -12.02 -9.59 -6.34
C ALA A 125 -13.28 -9.32 -7.17
N VAL A 126 -14.30 -10.18 -7.07
CA VAL A 126 -15.62 -9.94 -7.71
C VAL A 126 -16.27 -8.70 -7.10
N ILE A 127 -16.31 -8.61 -5.77
CA ILE A 127 -16.89 -7.46 -5.06
C ILE A 127 -16.12 -6.17 -5.42
N ALA A 128 -14.80 -6.25 -5.45
CA ALA A 128 -13.93 -5.12 -5.79
C ALA A 128 -14.20 -4.61 -7.22
N ALA A 129 -14.31 -5.52 -8.18
CA ALA A 129 -14.61 -5.18 -9.58
C ALA A 129 -15.98 -4.51 -9.72
N ASP A 130 -17.02 -5.01 -9.03
CA ASP A 130 -18.36 -4.42 -9.04
C ASP A 130 -18.36 -2.98 -8.46
N LEU A 131 -17.46 -2.70 -7.53
CA LEU A 131 -17.29 -1.37 -6.92
C LEU A 131 -16.29 -0.47 -7.68
N GLY A 132 -15.64 -0.96 -8.73
CA GLY A 132 -14.61 -0.21 -9.45
C GLY A 132 -13.33 0.01 -8.63
N VAL A 133 -13.05 -0.89 -7.68
CA VAL A 133 -11.86 -0.90 -6.81
C VAL A 133 -11.04 -2.15 -7.10
N ARG A 134 -9.75 -2.17 -6.79
CA ARG A 134 -8.93 -3.40 -6.74
C ARG A 134 -8.56 -3.71 -5.30
N VAL A 135 -8.72 -4.97 -4.87
CA VAL A 135 -8.16 -5.46 -3.61
C VAL A 135 -6.70 -5.86 -3.82
N LEU A 136 -5.79 -5.26 -3.04
CA LEU A 136 -4.36 -5.53 -3.14
C LEU A 136 -3.88 -6.36 -1.96
N LEU A 137 -3.27 -7.52 -2.27
CA LEU A 137 -2.54 -8.32 -1.31
C LEU A 137 -1.13 -7.73 -1.16
N GLU A 138 -0.77 -7.33 0.05
CA GLU A 138 0.55 -6.79 0.35
C GLU A 138 1.60 -7.90 0.47
N THR A 139 2.82 -7.66 -0.01
CA THR A 139 3.98 -8.45 0.38
C THR A 139 4.26 -8.21 1.85
N HIS A 140 3.84 -9.15 2.73
CA HIS A 140 3.89 -8.98 4.18
C HIS A 140 3.83 -10.33 4.90
N ASP A 141 4.20 -10.40 6.16
CA ASP A 141 4.03 -11.56 7.06
C ASP A 141 4.43 -12.90 6.40
N SER A 142 3.44 -13.78 6.25
CA SER A 142 3.59 -15.14 5.69
C SER A 142 3.84 -15.17 4.17
N HIS A 143 3.58 -14.06 3.47
CA HIS A 143 3.79 -13.93 2.03
C HIS A 143 4.69 -12.70 1.77
N ALA A 144 5.90 -12.76 2.32
CA ALA A 144 6.81 -11.62 2.34
C ALA A 144 7.49 -11.33 0.98
N THR A 145 7.47 -12.28 0.05
CA THR A 145 8.17 -12.15 -1.24
C THR A 145 7.21 -11.96 -2.41
N GLY A 146 7.72 -11.43 -3.52
CA GLY A 146 6.98 -11.37 -4.78
C GLY A 146 6.58 -12.76 -5.29
N ALA A 147 7.42 -13.76 -5.05
CA ALA A 147 7.13 -15.16 -5.38
C ALA A 147 5.90 -15.68 -4.60
N ASP A 148 5.79 -15.38 -3.31
CA ASP A 148 4.66 -15.82 -2.48
C ASP A 148 3.35 -15.18 -2.94
N VAL A 149 3.35 -13.86 -3.14
CA VAL A 149 2.16 -13.12 -3.57
C VAL A 149 1.74 -13.52 -4.99
N THR A 150 2.70 -13.70 -5.90
CA THR A 150 2.43 -14.16 -7.27
C THR A 150 1.82 -15.56 -7.29
N ARG A 151 2.27 -16.47 -6.43
CA ARG A 151 1.71 -17.82 -6.31
C ARG A 151 0.21 -17.79 -5.98
N VAL A 152 -0.19 -16.90 -5.07
CA VAL A 152 -1.60 -16.68 -4.71
C VAL A 152 -2.36 -16.01 -5.85
N LEU A 153 -1.86 -14.86 -6.36
CA LEU A 153 -2.58 -14.06 -7.35
C LEU A 153 -2.75 -14.75 -8.70
N SER A 154 -1.77 -15.56 -9.12
CA SER A 154 -1.89 -16.38 -10.33
C SER A 154 -3.00 -17.43 -10.21
N ALA A 155 -3.20 -17.98 -9.01
CA ALA A 155 -4.30 -18.91 -8.74
C ALA A 155 -5.65 -18.19 -8.61
N VAL A 156 -5.69 -16.94 -8.13
CA VAL A 156 -6.92 -16.12 -8.07
C VAL A 156 -7.42 -15.81 -9.48
N ASP A 157 -6.53 -15.42 -10.39
CA ASP A 157 -6.78 -15.15 -11.81
C ASP A 157 -7.99 -14.22 -12.04
N HIS A 158 -7.98 -13.04 -11.39
CA HIS A 158 -9.06 -12.07 -11.50
C HIS A 158 -8.53 -10.63 -11.48
N PRO A 159 -8.95 -9.73 -12.41
CA PRO A 159 -8.42 -8.36 -12.49
C PRO A 159 -8.78 -7.47 -11.30
N GLY A 160 -9.82 -7.80 -10.55
CA GLY A 160 -10.21 -7.11 -9.30
C GLY A 160 -9.26 -7.36 -8.12
N ALA A 161 -8.32 -8.33 -8.25
CA ALA A 161 -7.24 -8.54 -7.29
C ALA A 161 -5.91 -8.07 -7.85
N GLY A 162 -5.00 -7.70 -6.96
CA GLY A 162 -3.66 -7.26 -7.34
C GLY A 162 -2.69 -7.31 -6.17
N ALA A 163 -1.49 -6.77 -6.37
CA ALA A 163 -0.42 -6.72 -5.40
C ALA A 163 -0.12 -5.30 -4.96
N LEU A 164 0.17 -5.14 -3.69
CA LEU A 164 0.96 -4.03 -3.14
C LEU A 164 2.36 -4.55 -2.85
N TRP A 165 3.37 -3.95 -3.48
CA TRP A 165 4.74 -4.26 -3.16
C TRP A 165 5.24 -3.33 -2.04
N ASP A 166 5.36 -3.87 -0.82
CA ASP A 166 6.13 -3.21 0.24
C ASP A 166 7.58 -3.71 0.18
N VAL A 167 8.49 -2.79 -0.12
CA VAL A 167 9.91 -3.08 -0.40
C VAL A 167 10.62 -3.69 0.81
N ILE A 168 10.28 -3.29 2.04
CA ILE A 168 10.97 -3.81 3.24
C ILE A 168 10.78 -5.33 3.39
N HIS A 169 9.59 -5.82 3.08
CA HIS A 169 9.28 -7.24 3.29
C HIS A 169 9.99 -8.13 2.28
N THR A 170 10.02 -7.75 1.00
CA THR A 170 10.76 -8.49 -0.03
C THR A 170 12.27 -8.44 0.21
N TRP A 171 12.80 -7.27 0.63
CA TRP A 171 14.20 -7.15 1.04
C TRP A 171 14.54 -8.02 2.26
N ARG A 172 13.66 -8.09 3.27
CA ARG A 172 13.82 -9.00 4.41
C ARG A 172 13.72 -10.47 3.99
N GLY A 173 12.91 -10.78 3.00
CA GLY A 173 12.82 -12.07 2.34
C GLY A 173 14.04 -12.42 1.47
N CYS A 174 15.03 -11.51 1.36
CA CYS A 174 16.23 -11.66 0.53
C CYS A 174 15.91 -11.83 -0.96
N GLU A 175 14.80 -11.27 -1.42
CA GLU A 175 14.44 -11.23 -2.84
C GLU A 175 14.98 -9.95 -3.48
N ASP A 176 15.56 -10.08 -4.66
CA ASP A 176 16.13 -8.97 -5.43
C ASP A 176 15.01 -8.07 -6.00
N PRO A 177 15.14 -6.72 -6.00
CA PRO A 177 14.10 -5.83 -6.52
C PRO A 177 13.70 -6.09 -7.98
N ALA A 178 14.65 -6.47 -8.85
CA ALA A 178 14.34 -6.77 -10.24
C ALA A 178 13.55 -8.08 -10.38
N GLU A 179 13.85 -9.08 -9.55
CA GLU A 179 13.08 -10.33 -9.50
C GLU A 179 11.68 -10.09 -8.92
N THR A 180 11.57 -9.35 -7.81
CA THR A 180 10.28 -8.98 -7.22
C THR A 180 9.40 -8.25 -8.25
N TYR A 181 9.97 -7.23 -8.93
CA TYR A 181 9.22 -6.51 -9.96
C TYR A 181 8.77 -7.42 -11.09
N ARG A 182 9.67 -8.27 -11.62
CA ARG A 182 9.35 -9.22 -12.70
C ARG A 182 8.16 -10.12 -12.35
N LEU A 183 8.09 -10.56 -11.10
CA LEU A 183 7.03 -11.43 -10.61
C LEU A 183 5.71 -10.68 -10.40
N LEU A 184 5.77 -9.49 -9.80
CA LEU A 184 4.59 -8.72 -9.41
C LEU A 184 4.04 -7.82 -10.52
N ALA A 185 4.81 -7.45 -11.55
CA ALA A 185 4.42 -6.50 -12.57
C ALA A 185 3.01 -6.72 -13.16
N PRO A 186 2.56 -7.97 -13.45
CA PRO A 186 1.21 -8.21 -13.98
C PRO A 186 0.09 -7.86 -12.99
N TYR A 187 0.40 -7.75 -11.71
CA TYR A 187 -0.57 -7.61 -10.61
C TYR A 187 -0.46 -6.28 -9.89
N LEU A 188 0.64 -5.51 -10.07
CA LEU A 188 0.92 -4.33 -9.27
C LEU A 188 -0.20 -3.29 -9.32
N GLY A 189 -0.57 -2.78 -8.14
CA GLY A 189 -1.34 -1.56 -7.96
C GLY A 189 -0.40 -0.38 -7.72
N TYR A 190 0.42 -0.45 -6.68
CA TYR A 190 1.42 0.55 -6.34
C TYR A 190 2.55 -0.05 -5.50
N VAL A 191 3.60 0.74 -5.25
CA VAL A 191 4.76 0.35 -4.45
C VAL A 191 4.82 1.21 -3.19
N GLN A 192 5.03 0.56 -2.04
CA GLN A 192 5.38 1.22 -0.79
C GLN A 192 6.88 1.18 -0.57
N VAL A 193 7.44 2.34 -0.20
CA VAL A 193 8.83 2.48 0.22
C VAL A 193 8.91 3.03 1.64
N LYS A 194 9.90 2.60 2.37
CA LYS A 194 10.28 3.08 3.68
C LYS A 194 11.79 2.94 3.83
N ASP A 195 12.37 3.34 4.96
CA ASP A 195 13.78 3.07 5.23
C ASP A 195 13.97 2.78 6.72
N ILE A 196 14.97 1.98 7.03
CA ILE A 196 15.33 1.50 8.37
C ILE A 196 16.85 1.36 8.50
N ALA A 197 17.35 1.36 9.74
CA ALA A 197 18.79 1.28 9.99
C ALA A 197 19.39 -0.11 9.75
N SER A 198 18.63 -1.18 10.03
CA SER A 198 19.06 -2.59 9.83
C SER A 198 17.87 -3.54 9.83
N ARG A 199 18.12 -4.85 9.62
CA ARG A 199 17.08 -5.89 9.71
C ARG A 199 16.50 -6.05 11.11
N GLU A 200 17.25 -5.69 12.12
CA GLU A 200 16.92 -5.80 13.54
C GLU A 200 16.30 -4.51 14.10
N ASP A 201 16.68 -3.34 13.55
CA ASP A 201 16.14 -2.04 13.95
C ASP A 201 15.15 -1.53 12.88
N LEU A 202 13.87 -1.73 13.19
CA LEU A 202 12.75 -1.35 12.31
C LEU A 202 12.26 0.08 12.57
N ALA A 203 12.92 0.86 13.44
CA ALA A 203 12.56 2.26 13.64
C ALA A 203 12.64 3.02 12.31
N PRO A 204 11.56 3.73 11.91
CA PRO A 204 11.50 4.32 10.58
C PRO A 204 12.47 5.49 10.43
N LEU A 205 13.21 5.48 9.33
CA LEU A 205 14.09 6.56 8.86
C LEU A 205 13.46 7.23 7.64
N ALA A 206 13.97 8.43 7.31
CA ALA A 206 13.63 9.02 6.02
C ALA A 206 14.31 8.21 4.90
N PRO A 207 13.68 8.04 3.74
CA PRO A 207 14.29 7.40 2.58
C PRO A 207 15.66 7.96 2.26
N GLY A 208 16.65 7.08 2.12
CA GLY A 208 18.06 7.42 1.91
C GLY A 208 18.90 7.57 3.19
N GLU A 209 18.31 7.47 4.38
CA GLU A 209 19.04 7.46 5.65
C GLU A 209 19.33 6.05 6.17
N GLY A 210 18.78 5.03 5.53
CA GLY A 210 18.88 3.64 5.95
C GLY A 210 19.57 2.72 4.96
N VAL A 211 19.13 1.45 4.95
CA VAL A 211 19.81 0.38 4.22
C VAL A 211 18.96 -0.24 3.10
N LEU A 212 17.73 0.22 2.87
CA LEU A 212 16.89 -0.37 1.83
C LEU A 212 17.40 0.00 0.43
N PRO A 213 17.29 -0.89 -0.57
CA PRO A 213 17.82 -0.73 -1.91
C PRO A 213 16.93 0.19 -2.77
N LEU A 214 16.72 1.43 -2.31
CA LEU A 214 15.76 2.35 -2.94
C LEU A 214 16.20 2.79 -4.34
N THR A 215 17.51 2.84 -4.61
CA THR A 215 18.05 3.12 -5.94
C THR A 215 17.70 2.01 -6.92
N GLU A 216 17.92 0.75 -6.54
CA GLU A 216 17.60 -0.42 -7.36
C GLU A 216 16.08 -0.52 -7.60
N VAL A 217 15.27 -0.17 -6.61
CA VAL A 217 13.81 -0.10 -6.75
C VAL A 217 13.41 0.98 -7.76
N ALA A 218 13.98 2.18 -7.65
CA ALA A 218 13.73 3.27 -8.60
C ALA A 218 14.13 2.89 -10.04
N ASP A 219 15.28 2.24 -10.19
CA ASP A 219 15.80 1.73 -11.47
C ASP A 219 14.81 0.78 -12.16
N VAL A 220 14.29 -0.22 -11.44
CA VAL A 220 13.36 -1.19 -12.04
C VAL A 220 12.01 -0.56 -12.38
N LEU A 221 11.52 0.35 -11.55
CA LEU A 221 10.25 1.03 -11.80
C LEU A 221 10.34 1.99 -13.00
N THR A 222 11.46 2.68 -13.18
CA THR A 222 11.65 3.64 -14.29
C THR A 222 11.85 2.93 -15.62
N ARG A 223 12.72 1.92 -15.68
CA ARG A 223 12.94 1.11 -16.90
C ARG A 223 11.68 0.41 -17.38
N ALA A 224 10.78 0.06 -16.47
CA ALA A 224 9.52 -0.57 -16.82
C ALA A 224 8.53 0.38 -17.48
N THR A 225 8.53 1.66 -17.13
CA THR A 225 7.70 2.66 -17.79
C THR A 225 8.14 2.92 -19.24
N ASP A 226 9.42 2.77 -19.53
CA ASP A 226 9.97 2.95 -20.88
C ASP A 226 9.74 1.75 -21.80
N ALA A 227 9.72 0.54 -21.25
CA ALA A 227 9.66 -0.70 -22.04
C ALA A 227 8.24 -1.17 -22.43
N GLN A 228 7.21 -0.72 -21.71
CA GLN A 228 5.83 -1.16 -21.93
C GLN A 228 4.85 0.03 -21.77
N ALA A 229 4.59 0.71 -22.86
CA ALA A 229 3.53 1.72 -22.90
C ALA A 229 2.18 1.09 -22.46
N GLY A 230 1.82 1.24 -21.19
CA GLY A 230 0.54 0.81 -20.65
C GLY A 230 0.54 -0.01 -19.35
N ALA A 231 1.69 -0.44 -18.83
CA ALA A 231 1.78 -1.30 -17.64
C ALA A 231 2.67 -0.75 -16.52
N GLY A 232 3.09 0.51 -16.58
CA GLY A 232 3.95 1.12 -15.57
C GLY A 232 3.20 1.37 -14.26
N VAL A 233 3.90 1.19 -13.13
CA VAL A 233 3.39 1.59 -11.81
C VAL A 233 3.29 3.11 -11.75
N GLU A 234 2.09 3.61 -11.50
CA GLU A 234 1.85 5.07 -11.46
C GLU A 234 2.30 5.69 -10.13
N TRP A 235 2.25 4.95 -9.03
CA TRP A 235 2.37 5.46 -7.68
C TRP A 235 3.51 4.85 -6.88
N LEU A 236 4.29 5.73 -6.24
CA LEU A 236 5.24 5.41 -5.17
C LEU A 236 4.72 6.05 -3.87
N CYS A 237 4.46 5.22 -2.86
CA CYS A 237 3.92 5.65 -1.58
C CYS A 237 4.99 5.52 -0.49
N TRP A 238 5.28 6.62 0.21
CA TRP A 238 6.13 6.56 1.40
C TRP A 238 5.31 6.15 2.62
N GLU A 239 5.61 4.97 3.17
CA GLU A 239 5.03 4.50 4.42
C GLU A 239 6.01 4.75 5.58
N TYR A 240 5.68 5.73 6.42
CA TYR A 240 6.47 6.07 7.61
C TYR A 240 5.76 5.55 8.85
N GLU A 241 6.35 4.60 9.55
CA GLU A 241 5.69 3.84 10.62
C GLU A 241 5.68 4.54 11.99
N LYS A 242 5.46 5.87 12.01
CA LYS A 242 5.38 6.69 13.23
C LYS A 242 4.41 6.12 14.27
N ARG A 243 3.31 5.52 13.83
CA ARG A 243 2.30 4.90 14.70
C ARG A 243 2.90 3.87 15.66
N TRP A 244 3.83 3.08 15.17
CA TRP A 244 4.47 2.00 15.93
C TRP A 244 5.72 2.46 16.67
N PHE A 245 6.29 3.59 16.26
CA PHE A 245 7.49 4.19 16.82
C PHE A 245 7.25 5.65 17.23
N PRO A 246 6.52 5.90 18.34
CA PRO A 246 6.13 7.26 18.73
C PRO A 246 7.31 8.23 18.95
N GLN A 247 8.50 7.70 19.28
CA GLN A 247 9.73 8.46 19.46
C GLN A 247 10.44 8.84 18.14
N ALA A 248 10.04 8.27 17.01
CA ALA A 248 10.61 8.63 15.71
C ALA A 248 10.33 10.12 15.39
N ARG A 249 11.09 10.69 14.46
CA ARG A 249 10.90 12.08 14.03
C ARG A 249 9.48 12.32 13.53
N GLU A 250 9.00 13.56 13.61
CA GLU A 250 7.67 13.92 13.10
C GLU A 250 7.68 13.96 11.56
N LEU A 251 6.74 13.24 10.92
CA LEU A 251 6.62 13.14 9.47
C LEU A 251 6.54 14.52 8.79
N PRO A 252 5.79 15.53 9.27
CA PRO A 252 5.71 16.84 8.61
C PRO A 252 7.05 17.51 8.37
N ALA A 253 7.99 17.34 9.30
CA ALA A 253 9.33 17.92 9.18
C ALA A 253 10.22 17.22 8.12
N LEU A 254 9.87 15.98 7.75
CA LEU A 254 10.64 15.15 6.83
C LEU A 254 10.16 15.29 5.38
N LEU A 255 8.87 15.56 5.16
CA LEU A 255 8.22 15.50 3.84
C LEU A 255 8.96 16.25 2.73
N PRO A 256 9.42 17.52 2.91
CA PRO A 256 10.11 18.22 1.83
C PRO A 256 11.40 17.53 1.38
N GLY A 257 12.20 17.06 2.34
CA GLY A 257 13.44 16.34 2.07
C GLY A 257 13.20 14.99 1.41
N VAL A 258 12.24 14.24 1.92
CA VAL A 258 11.83 12.92 1.39
C VAL A 258 11.33 13.06 -0.05
N ARG A 259 10.48 14.04 -0.32
CA ARG A 259 9.99 14.29 -1.69
C ARG A 259 11.15 14.57 -2.65
N GLY A 260 12.08 15.45 -2.25
CA GLY A 260 13.26 15.76 -3.05
C GLY A 260 14.13 14.54 -3.34
N HIS A 261 14.36 13.71 -2.32
CA HIS A 261 15.13 12.47 -2.45
C HIS A 261 14.46 11.46 -3.41
N LEU A 262 13.16 11.17 -3.22
CA LEU A 262 12.43 10.22 -4.07
C LEU A 262 12.38 10.69 -5.53
N LEU A 263 12.17 11.99 -5.78
CA LEU A 263 12.21 12.53 -7.14
C LEU A 263 13.61 12.45 -7.74
N GLY A 264 14.66 12.66 -6.94
CA GLY A 264 16.07 12.48 -7.36
C GLY A 264 16.34 11.07 -7.83
N LEU A 265 15.99 10.05 -7.03
CA LEU A 265 16.13 8.64 -7.39
C LEU A 265 15.43 8.30 -8.71
N LEU A 266 14.19 8.77 -8.89
CA LEU A 266 13.42 8.52 -10.11
C LEU A 266 13.98 9.24 -11.34
N ALA A 267 14.64 10.40 -11.17
CA ALA A 267 15.26 11.15 -12.26
C ALA A 267 16.63 10.58 -12.66
N GLU A 268 17.40 10.06 -11.71
CA GLU A 268 18.70 9.41 -11.97
C GLU A 268 18.55 8.06 -12.67
N ALA A 269 17.40 7.39 -12.44
CA ALA A 269 17.06 6.10 -13.04
C ALA A 269 16.48 6.22 -14.47
N ALA A 270 16.04 7.41 -14.90
CA ALA A 270 15.44 7.67 -16.21
C ALA A 270 16.51 7.96 -17.29
#